data_69b670efa3c6e7e92d669b06e33517a4
#
_entry.id   69b670efa3c6e7e92d669b06e33517a4
#
_cell.length_a   1.000
_cell.length_b   1.000
_cell.length_c   1.000
_cell.angle_alpha   90.00
_cell.angle_beta   90.00
_cell.angle_gamma   90.00
#
_symmetry.space_group_name_H-M   'P 1'
#
loop_
_entity.id
_entity.type
_entity.pdbx_description
1 polymer ?
#
loop_
_entity_poly.entity_id
_entity_poly.type
_entity_poly.pdbx_seq_one_letter_code
_entity_poly.pdbx_strand_id
1 'polypeptide(L)'
;MLAATFVAVRCLAWGQVGHDTTCKIAEKHLTKKVQEKISQVLDGKSIIYWSNWLDNASHQPEYAYASTWHYKNIDAGQAYEEVVPLETGDVVTALTEQVAKLKSHRLSHEEEALALKMVVHL
;
A
#
# COMPACT_ATOMS: atom_id res chain seq x y z
N MET A 1 37.85 17.31 -21.69
CA MET A 1 37.14 16.26 -20.96
C MET A 1 35.88 16.87 -20.34
N LEU A 2 34.70 16.63 -20.95
CA LEU A 2 33.41 17.05 -20.34
C LEU A 2 32.99 15.96 -19.34
N ALA A 3 32.90 16.33 -18.08
CA ALA A 3 32.28 15.47 -17.07
C ALA A 3 30.76 15.49 -17.28
N ALA A 4 30.20 14.39 -17.73
CA ALA A 4 28.76 14.20 -17.77
C ALA A 4 28.25 14.00 -16.33
N THR A 5 27.61 15.02 -15.80
CA THR A 5 26.92 14.92 -14.51
C THR A 5 25.65 14.09 -14.73
N PHE A 6 25.67 12.82 -14.31
CA PHE A 6 24.47 11.99 -14.24
C PHE A 6 23.57 12.54 -13.13
N VAL A 7 22.55 13.28 -13.49
CA VAL A 7 21.44 13.58 -12.58
C VAL A 7 20.60 12.31 -12.48
N ALA A 8 20.81 11.54 -11.43
CA ALA A 8 19.91 10.45 -11.10
C ALA A 8 18.54 11.05 -10.74
N VAL A 9 17.60 11.03 -11.68
CA VAL A 9 16.19 11.31 -11.40
C VAL A 9 15.73 10.15 -10.52
N ARG A 10 15.67 10.38 -9.22
CA ARG A 10 15.00 9.46 -8.30
C ARG A 10 13.51 9.56 -8.66
N CYS A 11 13.00 8.54 -9.32
CA CYS A 11 11.57 8.33 -9.44
C CYS A 11 11.10 8.03 -8.00
N LEU A 12 10.67 9.07 -7.30
CA LEU A 12 10.02 8.89 -6.01
C LEU A 12 8.68 8.24 -6.32
N ALA A 13 8.42 7.09 -5.72
CA ALA A 13 7.07 6.56 -5.59
C ALA A 13 6.15 7.67 -5.05
N TRP A 14 4.85 7.48 -5.10
CA TRP A 14 3.90 8.46 -4.60
C TRP A 14 4.32 8.94 -3.20
N GLY A 15 4.49 10.23 -3.06
CA GLY A 15 4.73 10.82 -1.75
C GLY A 15 3.41 11.06 -1.01
N GLN A 16 3.51 11.59 0.21
CA GLN A 16 2.39 11.81 1.12
C GLN A 16 1.14 12.40 0.44
N VAL A 17 1.32 13.43 -0.38
CA VAL A 17 0.21 14.09 -1.09
C VAL A 17 -0.52 13.14 -2.04
N GLY A 18 0.20 12.21 -2.67
CA GLY A 18 -0.38 11.19 -3.55
C GLY A 18 -1.28 10.24 -2.78
N HIS A 19 -0.77 9.62 -1.73
CA HIS A 19 -1.52 8.70 -0.85
C HIS A 19 -2.73 9.38 -0.21
N ASP A 20 -2.55 10.58 0.37
CA ASP A 20 -3.65 11.36 0.97
C ASP A 20 -4.74 11.67 -0.06
N THR A 21 -4.35 12.04 -1.29
CA THR A 21 -5.30 12.36 -2.37
C THR A 21 -6.11 11.13 -2.78
N THR A 22 -5.46 9.97 -2.95
CA THR A 22 -6.14 8.72 -3.29
C THR A 22 -7.16 8.34 -2.22
N CYS A 23 -6.75 8.36 -0.96
CA CYS A 23 -7.64 8.08 0.15
C CYS A 23 -8.79 9.10 0.25
N LYS A 24 -8.52 10.38 -0.02
CA LYS A 24 -9.56 11.42 -0.07
C LYS A 24 -10.60 11.19 -1.15
N ILE A 25 -10.17 10.70 -2.30
CA ILE A 25 -11.07 10.30 -3.38
C ILE A 25 -11.88 9.07 -2.95
N ALA A 26 -11.22 8.05 -2.42
CA ALA A 26 -11.86 6.83 -1.96
C ALA A 26 -12.96 7.12 -0.91
N GLU A 27 -12.70 7.96 0.08
CA GLU A 27 -13.68 8.33 1.11
C GLU A 27 -14.99 8.86 0.53
N LYS A 28 -14.96 9.59 -0.59
CA LYS A 28 -16.16 10.14 -1.24
C LYS A 28 -17.05 9.05 -1.85
N HIS A 29 -16.51 7.87 -2.10
CA HIS A 29 -17.24 6.73 -2.68
C HIS A 29 -17.68 5.71 -1.64
N LEU A 30 -17.26 5.86 -0.38
CA LEU A 30 -17.66 4.97 0.71
C LEU A 30 -19.09 5.28 1.18
N THR A 31 -19.90 4.25 1.35
CA THR A 31 -21.18 4.41 2.03
C THR A 31 -20.99 4.75 3.50
N LYS A 32 -21.97 5.40 4.13
CA LYS A 32 -21.94 5.75 5.55
C LYS A 32 -21.64 4.54 6.44
N LYS A 33 -22.27 3.41 6.14
CA LYS A 33 -22.07 2.15 6.87
C LYS A 33 -20.61 1.67 6.79
N VAL A 34 -19.97 1.80 5.61
CA VAL A 34 -18.58 1.40 5.42
C VAL A 34 -17.64 2.37 6.14
N GLN A 35 -17.91 3.68 6.09
CA GLN A 35 -17.14 4.68 6.84
C GLN A 35 -17.17 4.42 8.34
N GLU A 36 -18.35 4.10 8.90
CA GLU A 36 -18.52 3.74 10.31
C GLU A 36 -17.73 2.47 10.68
N LYS A 37 -17.79 1.43 9.83
CA LYS A 37 -17.03 0.19 10.07
C LYS A 37 -15.52 0.45 10.00
N ILE A 38 -15.04 1.20 9.02
CA ILE A 38 -13.62 1.59 8.89
C ILE A 38 -13.17 2.37 10.15
N SER A 39 -13.97 3.33 10.59
CA SER A 39 -13.68 4.09 11.81
C SER A 39 -13.56 3.20 13.04
N GLN A 40 -14.42 2.21 13.18
CA GLN A 40 -14.33 1.23 14.27
C GLN A 40 -13.04 0.40 14.20
N VAL A 41 -12.69 -0.10 13.01
CA VAL A 41 -11.48 -0.92 12.80
C VAL A 41 -10.20 -0.10 13.00
N LEU A 42 -10.21 1.18 12.65
CA LEU A 42 -9.05 2.08 12.74
C LEU A 42 -9.08 2.99 13.99
N ASP A 43 -9.77 2.59 15.05
CA ASP A 43 -9.82 3.28 16.33
C ASP A 43 -10.17 4.78 16.22
N GLY A 44 -11.18 5.08 15.40
CA GLY A 44 -11.66 6.43 15.14
C GLY A 44 -10.82 7.26 14.17
N LYS A 45 -9.76 6.69 13.57
CA LYS A 45 -8.94 7.37 12.58
C LYS A 45 -9.48 7.14 11.16
N SER A 46 -9.29 8.15 10.29
CA SER A 46 -9.66 8.04 8.88
C SER A 46 -8.66 7.21 8.08
N ILE A 47 -9.05 6.77 6.90
CA ILE A 47 -8.11 6.14 5.94
C ILE A 47 -7.02 7.11 5.51
N ILE A 48 -7.29 8.42 5.43
CA ILE A 48 -6.28 9.44 5.11
C ILE A 48 -5.20 9.50 6.19
N TYR A 49 -5.56 9.36 7.48
CA TYR A 49 -4.59 9.34 8.56
C TYR A 49 -3.57 8.19 8.41
N TRP A 50 -4.00 7.05 7.86
CA TRP A 50 -3.17 5.86 7.68
C TRP A 50 -2.57 5.72 6.28
N SER A 51 -2.90 6.62 5.35
CA SER A 51 -2.50 6.54 3.94
C SER A 51 -0.98 6.42 3.72
N ASN A 52 -0.18 7.03 4.59
CA ASN A 52 1.29 7.03 4.49
C ASN A 52 1.98 6.09 5.51
N TRP A 53 1.17 5.29 6.21
CA TRP A 53 1.70 4.51 7.33
C TRP A 53 2.80 3.52 6.92
N LEU A 54 2.62 2.81 5.80
CA LEU A 54 3.57 1.77 5.39
C LEU A 54 4.90 2.34 4.90
N ASP A 55 4.92 3.53 4.32
CA ASP A 55 6.17 4.23 3.94
C ASP A 55 7.11 4.38 5.15
N ASN A 56 6.55 4.66 6.31
CA ASN A 56 7.32 4.79 7.54
C ASN A 56 7.54 3.42 8.22
N ALA A 57 6.51 2.57 8.24
CA ALA A 57 6.54 1.27 8.91
C ALA A 57 7.52 0.30 8.27
N SER A 58 7.64 0.28 6.93
CA SER A 58 8.54 -0.61 6.20
C SER A 58 10.04 -0.44 6.55
N HIS A 59 10.40 0.66 7.19
CA HIS A 59 11.74 0.90 7.74
C HIS A 59 11.96 0.25 9.12
N GLN A 60 10.92 -0.23 9.76
CA GLN A 60 11.02 -0.95 11.02
C GLN A 60 11.30 -2.43 10.73
N PRO A 61 12.14 -3.12 11.53
CA PRO A 61 12.46 -4.53 11.33
C PRO A 61 11.21 -5.43 11.23
N GLU A 62 10.18 -5.10 11.99
CA GLU A 62 8.90 -5.80 12.05
C GLU A 62 8.15 -5.81 10.70
N TYR A 63 8.29 -4.73 9.90
CA TYR A 63 7.60 -4.56 8.63
C TYR A 63 8.53 -4.57 7.42
N ALA A 64 9.81 -4.89 7.60
CA ALA A 64 10.81 -4.90 6.53
C ALA A 64 10.43 -5.84 5.35
N TYR A 65 9.65 -6.88 5.63
CA TYR A 65 9.11 -7.79 4.62
C TYR A 65 8.22 -7.09 3.58
N ALA A 66 7.61 -5.97 3.93
CA ALA A 66 6.72 -5.21 3.06
C ALA A 66 7.44 -4.17 2.19
N SER A 67 8.76 -4.11 2.22
CA SER A 67 9.55 -3.13 1.45
C SER A 67 9.33 -3.22 -0.06
N THR A 68 9.09 -4.43 -0.59
CA THR A 68 8.83 -4.69 -2.01
C THR A 68 7.35 -4.54 -2.39
N TRP A 69 6.46 -4.34 -1.43
CA TRP A 69 5.02 -4.27 -1.68
C TRP A 69 4.57 -2.95 -2.32
N HIS A 70 5.46 -1.97 -2.45
CA HIS A 70 5.16 -0.65 -3.03
C HIS A 70 5.20 -0.63 -4.56
N TYR A 71 5.63 -1.71 -5.22
CA TYR A 71 5.79 -1.72 -6.67
C TYR A 71 5.65 -3.12 -7.28
N LYS A 72 5.45 -3.15 -8.59
CA LYS A 72 5.67 -4.30 -9.45
C LYS A 72 6.33 -3.81 -10.74
N ASN A 73 7.57 -4.20 -10.96
CA ASN A 73 8.30 -3.84 -12.16
C ASN A 73 7.96 -4.79 -13.30
N ILE A 74 7.76 -4.22 -14.50
CA ILE A 74 7.53 -4.95 -15.75
C ILE A 74 8.53 -4.40 -16.75
N ASP A 75 9.36 -5.26 -17.33
CA ASP A 75 10.35 -4.85 -18.31
C ASP A 75 9.70 -4.45 -19.64
N ALA A 76 10.37 -3.58 -20.41
CA ALA A 76 9.86 -3.15 -21.69
C ALA A 76 9.67 -4.36 -22.63
N GLY A 77 8.45 -4.53 -23.16
CA GLY A 77 8.07 -5.64 -24.02
C GLY A 77 7.66 -6.93 -23.32
N GLN A 78 7.70 -6.98 -21.99
CA GLN A 78 7.22 -8.11 -21.21
C GLN A 78 5.71 -7.97 -20.93
N ALA A 79 4.96 -9.06 -21.06
CA ALA A 79 3.57 -9.10 -20.61
C ALA A 79 3.50 -9.27 -19.08
N TYR A 80 2.43 -8.76 -18.47
CA TYR A 80 2.23 -8.86 -17.01
C TYR A 80 2.27 -10.30 -16.49
N GLU A 81 1.71 -11.24 -17.24
CA GLU A 81 1.61 -12.66 -16.91
C GLU A 81 2.97 -13.37 -16.94
N GLU A 82 3.96 -12.77 -17.61
CA GLU A 82 5.32 -13.31 -17.73
C GLU A 82 6.22 -12.85 -16.57
N VAL A 83 5.76 -11.89 -15.78
CA VAL A 83 6.53 -11.36 -14.64
C VAL A 83 6.53 -12.36 -13.50
N VAL A 84 7.71 -12.91 -13.19
CA VAL A 84 7.87 -13.80 -12.04
C VAL A 84 7.67 -12.96 -10.75
N PRO A 85 6.75 -13.36 -9.86
CA PRO A 85 6.57 -12.69 -8.59
C PRO A 85 7.86 -12.71 -7.76
N LEU A 86 8.12 -11.63 -7.03
CA LEU A 86 9.21 -11.61 -6.05
C LEU A 86 8.90 -12.58 -4.90
N GLU A 87 9.93 -13.21 -4.36
CA GLU A 87 9.79 -14.12 -3.21
C GLU A 87 9.15 -13.43 -2.00
N THR A 88 9.45 -12.15 -1.81
CA THR A 88 8.88 -11.28 -0.78
C THR A 88 7.51 -10.71 -1.14
N GLY A 89 6.99 -11.02 -2.32
CA GLY A 89 5.78 -10.43 -2.87
C GLY A 89 5.99 -9.06 -3.52
N ASP A 90 4.97 -8.59 -4.19
CA ASP A 90 4.88 -7.28 -4.84
C ASP A 90 3.55 -6.61 -4.47
N VAL A 91 3.30 -5.38 -4.94
CA VAL A 91 2.07 -4.63 -4.62
C VAL A 91 0.79 -5.40 -5.00
N VAL A 92 0.80 -6.16 -6.08
CA VAL A 92 -0.40 -6.89 -6.57
C VAL A 92 -0.69 -8.09 -5.68
N THR A 93 0.33 -8.89 -5.37
CA THR A 93 0.21 -10.04 -4.47
C THR A 93 -0.18 -9.60 -3.07
N ALA A 94 0.49 -8.59 -2.53
CA ALA A 94 0.23 -8.05 -1.21
C ALA A 94 -1.22 -7.52 -1.09
N LEU A 95 -1.65 -6.68 -2.03
CA LEU A 95 -3.01 -6.13 -2.03
C LEU A 95 -4.07 -7.24 -2.12
N THR A 96 -3.84 -8.22 -2.99
CA THR A 96 -4.73 -9.38 -3.16
C THR A 96 -4.88 -10.16 -1.86
N GLU A 97 -3.76 -10.44 -1.19
CA GLU A 97 -3.76 -11.16 0.10
C GLU A 97 -4.45 -10.37 1.22
N GLN A 98 -4.15 -9.08 1.37
CA GLN A 98 -4.76 -8.28 2.43
C GLN A 98 -6.28 -8.14 2.22
N VAL A 99 -6.73 -7.96 0.97
CA VAL A 99 -8.16 -7.95 0.65
C VAL A 99 -8.81 -9.31 0.95
N ALA A 100 -8.15 -10.42 0.64
CA ALA A 100 -8.64 -11.77 0.97
C ALA A 100 -8.77 -11.98 2.49
N LYS A 101 -7.77 -11.53 3.26
CA LYS A 101 -7.82 -11.54 4.73
C LYS A 101 -9.04 -10.79 5.26
N LEU A 102 -9.25 -9.54 4.82
CA LEU A 102 -10.42 -8.74 5.23
C LEU A 102 -11.75 -9.41 4.87
N LYS A 103 -11.85 -10.03 3.68
CA LYS A 103 -13.05 -10.76 3.25
C LYS A 103 -13.30 -12.05 4.03
N SER A 104 -12.32 -12.60 4.71
CA SER A 104 -12.47 -13.84 5.48
C SER A 104 -13.38 -13.67 6.70
N HIS A 105 -13.48 -12.46 7.24
CA HIS A 105 -14.19 -12.13 8.49
C HIS A 105 -13.75 -12.98 9.70
N ARG A 106 -12.49 -13.42 9.71
CA ARG A 106 -11.93 -14.32 10.75
C ARG A 106 -10.77 -13.70 11.52
N LEU A 107 -10.47 -12.45 11.24
CA LEU A 107 -9.36 -11.73 11.83
C LEU A 107 -9.71 -11.21 13.23
N SER A 108 -8.73 -11.16 14.12
CA SER A 108 -8.81 -10.33 15.31
C SER A 108 -8.90 -8.86 14.93
N HIS A 109 -9.26 -8.00 15.88
CA HIS A 109 -9.32 -6.54 15.63
C HIS A 109 -7.97 -5.99 15.15
N GLU A 110 -6.88 -6.41 15.77
CA GLU A 110 -5.52 -5.99 15.43
C GLU A 110 -5.11 -6.42 14.01
N GLU A 111 -5.42 -7.67 13.65
CA GLU A 111 -5.16 -8.19 12.30
C GLU A 111 -6.02 -7.50 11.25
N GLU A 112 -7.30 -7.22 11.55
CA GLU A 112 -8.21 -6.49 10.66
C GLU A 112 -7.70 -5.06 10.45
N ALA A 113 -7.28 -4.37 11.52
CA ALA A 113 -6.70 -3.04 11.45
C ALA A 113 -5.40 -3.00 10.64
N LEU A 114 -4.50 -3.97 10.85
CA LEU A 114 -3.25 -4.08 10.10
C LEU A 114 -3.51 -4.32 8.61
N ALA A 115 -4.36 -5.29 8.27
CA ALA A 115 -4.71 -5.59 6.89
C ALA A 115 -5.36 -4.37 6.21
N LEU A 116 -6.23 -3.65 6.91
CA LEU A 116 -6.87 -2.45 6.37
C LEU A 116 -5.87 -1.30 6.15
N LYS A 117 -4.92 -1.08 7.06
CA LYS A 117 -3.82 -0.10 6.87
C LYS A 117 -2.98 -0.43 5.65
N MET A 118 -2.67 -1.71 5.42
CA MET A 118 -1.96 -2.15 4.22
C MET A 118 -2.77 -1.83 2.95
N VAL A 119 -4.05 -2.21 2.90
CA VAL A 119 -4.92 -1.94 1.73
C VAL A 119 -5.08 -0.45 1.46
N VAL A 120 -5.11 0.38 2.50
CA VAL A 120 -5.25 1.83 2.38
C VAL A 120 -4.02 2.48 1.78
N HIS A 121 -2.83 1.91 2.06
CA HIS A 121 -1.57 2.44 1.57
C HIS A 121 -1.23 1.96 0.16
N LEU A 122 -1.38 0.66 -0.12
CA LEU A 122 -1.03 0.01 -1.38
C LEU A 122 -1.95 0.41 -2.54
#